data_b23d19a7e9aae368af45157424df4832
#
_entry.id   b23d19a7e9aae368af45157424df4832
#
_cell.length_a   1.000
_cell.length_b   1.000
_cell.length_c   1.000
_cell.angle_alpha   90.00
_cell.angle_beta   90.00
_cell.angle_gamma   90.00
#
_symmetry.space_group_name_H-M   'P 1'
#
loop_
_entity.id
_entity.type
_entity.pdbx_description
1 polymer ?
#
loop_
_entity_poly.entity_id
_entity_poly.type
_entity_poly.pdbx_seq_one_letter_code
_entity_poly.pdbx_strand_id
1 'polypeptide(L)'
;TFKEGINVRGIAKLISKKTNNSYDSIITVMNDNNYIDELISKYWFLTNDIKNKNIYYPLEGYLFPDTYNVMKDTDIKDIITKMLDETDNKLSKYKDNITNNKLSIHEIITLASVVELEVANKDDRKSVAGIFLNRLDSKYFPTLGSDATSYYGAKIDDWSTNRLTSVELNDCSNKYNTRCAYNKGLPVGPIGNPSIESIEAVLNPEKHNYYYFVNDCKGK
;
A
#
# COMPACT_ATOMS: atom_id res chain seq x y z
N THR A 1 -0.49 -9.01 -16.21
CA THR A 1 0.41 -8.05 -15.54
C THR A 1 -0.40 -7.13 -14.64
N PHE A 2 0.04 -6.96 -13.42
CA PHE A 2 -0.44 -5.96 -12.47
C PHE A 2 0.60 -4.84 -12.38
N LYS A 3 0.16 -3.59 -12.46
CA LYS A 3 1.06 -2.43 -12.38
C LYS A 3 1.42 -2.13 -10.92
N GLU A 4 2.60 -1.56 -10.72
CA GLU A 4 3.03 -1.00 -9.43
C GLU A 4 1.99 0.02 -8.92
N GLY A 5 1.75 0.05 -7.62
CA GLY A 5 0.75 0.91 -6.99
C GLY A 5 -0.72 0.47 -7.15
N ILE A 6 -1.00 -0.62 -7.89
CA ILE A 6 -2.38 -1.12 -8.03
C ILE A 6 -2.94 -1.53 -6.66
N ASN A 7 -4.18 -1.15 -6.37
CA ASN A 7 -4.87 -1.56 -5.14
C ASN A 7 -5.66 -2.87 -5.34
N VAL A 8 -6.14 -3.45 -4.23
CA VAL A 8 -6.92 -4.71 -4.24
C VAL A 8 -8.15 -4.61 -5.13
N ARG A 9 -8.85 -3.48 -5.18
CA ARG A 9 -10.01 -3.29 -6.08
C ARG A 9 -9.61 -3.39 -7.56
N GLY A 10 -8.47 -2.80 -7.91
CA GLY A 10 -7.89 -2.88 -9.25
C GLY A 10 -7.46 -4.31 -9.60
N ILE A 11 -6.81 -5.01 -8.67
CA ILE A 11 -6.43 -6.42 -8.81
C ILE A 11 -7.67 -7.29 -9.05
N ALA A 12 -8.70 -7.16 -8.21
CA ALA A 12 -9.94 -7.92 -8.34
C ALA A 12 -10.65 -7.67 -9.69
N LYS A 13 -10.68 -6.40 -10.16
CA LYS A 13 -11.20 -6.05 -11.50
C LYS A 13 -10.41 -6.71 -12.63
N LEU A 14 -9.07 -6.78 -12.52
CA LEU A 14 -8.23 -7.41 -13.56
C LEU A 14 -8.38 -8.93 -13.55
N ILE A 15 -8.41 -9.57 -12.39
CA ILE A 15 -8.60 -11.03 -12.27
C ILE A 15 -9.98 -11.40 -12.83
N SER A 16 -11.05 -10.70 -12.43
CA SER A 16 -12.42 -11.01 -12.90
C SER A 16 -12.60 -10.86 -14.41
N LYS A 17 -11.82 -9.98 -15.06
CA LYS A 17 -11.82 -9.84 -16.53
C LYS A 17 -11.07 -10.95 -17.25
N LYS A 18 -10.16 -11.66 -16.58
CA LYS A 18 -9.23 -12.61 -17.20
C LYS A 18 -9.47 -14.06 -16.80
N THR A 19 -10.24 -14.30 -15.73
CA THR A 19 -10.56 -15.64 -15.19
C THR A 19 -12.06 -15.78 -15.00
N ASN A 20 -12.48 -16.96 -14.58
CA ASN A 20 -13.88 -17.26 -14.27
C ASN A 20 -14.28 -16.80 -12.84
N ASN A 21 -13.35 -16.21 -12.09
CA ASN A 21 -13.65 -15.68 -10.75
C ASN A 21 -14.41 -14.34 -10.88
N SER A 22 -15.55 -14.21 -10.21
CA SER A 22 -16.30 -12.94 -10.16
C SER A 22 -15.60 -11.94 -9.24
N TYR A 23 -15.80 -10.63 -9.49
CA TYR A 23 -15.27 -9.58 -8.61
C TYR A 23 -15.68 -9.79 -7.15
N ASP A 24 -16.95 -10.09 -6.90
CA ASP A 24 -17.48 -10.23 -5.55
C ASP A 24 -16.92 -11.48 -4.85
N SER A 25 -16.75 -12.61 -5.57
CA SER A 25 -16.12 -13.79 -5.01
C SER A 25 -14.66 -13.54 -4.61
N ILE A 26 -13.92 -12.78 -5.42
CA ILE A 26 -12.54 -12.39 -5.13
C ILE A 26 -12.48 -11.56 -3.84
N ILE A 27 -13.30 -10.52 -3.75
CA ILE A 27 -13.36 -9.65 -2.57
C ILE A 27 -13.79 -10.42 -1.33
N THR A 28 -14.74 -11.34 -1.46
CA THR A 28 -15.20 -12.20 -0.34
C THR A 28 -14.06 -13.05 0.19
N VAL A 29 -13.30 -13.73 -0.69
CA VAL A 29 -12.16 -14.56 -0.27
C VAL A 29 -11.04 -13.71 0.37
N MET A 30 -10.74 -12.53 -0.19
CA MET A 30 -9.73 -11.63 0.37
C MET A 30 -10.10 -11.02 1.73
N ASN A 31 -11.38 -11.11 2.13
CA ASN A 31 -11.87 -10.66 3.45
C ASN A 31 -12.31 -11.81 4.36
N ASP A 32 -12.10 -13.07 3.96
CA ASP A 32 -12.43 -14.21 4.80
C ASP A 32 -11.44 -14.36 5.96
N ASN A 33 -11.92 -14.20 7.18
CA ASN A 33 -11.06 -14.18 8.38
C ASN A 33 -10.30 -15.50 8.58
N ASN A 34 -10.91 -16.65 8.27
CA ASN A 34 -10.23 -17.93 8.44
C ASN A 34 -9.09 -18.06 7.43
N TYR A 35 -9.35 -17.67 6.17
CA TYR A 35 -8.32 -17.67 5.13
C TYR A 35 -7.18 -16.68 5.46
N ILE A 36 -7.50 -15.49 5.97
CA ILE A 36 -6.47 -14.52 6.41
C ILE A 36 -5.64 -15.10 7.56
N ASP A 37 -6.24 -15.80 8.53
CA ASP A 37 -5.50 -16.44 9.61
C ASP A 37 -4.58 -17.57 9.12
N GLU A 38 -5.01 -18.36 8.13
CA GLU A 38 -4.16 -19.33 7.44
C GLU A 38 -2.95 -18.66 6.78
N LEU A 39 -3.17 -17.55 6.07
CA LEU A 39 -2.10 -16.81 5.41
C LEU A 39 -1.11 -16.17 6.40
N ILE A 40 -1.60 -15.59 7.51
CA ILE A 40 -0.74 -15.06 8.58
C ILE A 40 0.15 -16.16 9.17
N SER A 41 -0.36 -17.38 9.33
CA SER A 41 0.44 -18.49 9.83
C SER A 41 1.48 -19.01 8.83
N LYS A 42 1.26 -18.80 7.54
CA LYS A 42 2.13 -19.25 6.45
C LYS A 42 3.23 -18.25 6.10
N TYR A 43 2.93 -16.95 6.07
CA TYR A 43 3.85 -15.93 5.57
C TYR A 43 4.37 -15.03 6.69
N TRP A 44 5.68 -14.99 6.91
CA TRP A 44 6.35 -14.24 7.97
C TRP A 44 6.11 -12.72 7.93
N PHE A 45 5.80 -12.19 6.75
CA PHE A 45 5.56 -10.76 6.52
C PHE A 45 4.10 -10.34 6.74
N LEU A 46 3.18 -11.29 6.92
CA LEU A 46 1.80 -11.01 7.30
C LEU A 46 1.66 -11.09 8.82
N THR A 47 1.16 -10.03 9.43
CA THR A 47 0.96 -9.93 10.87
C THR A 47 -0.50 -9.64 11.21
N ASN A 48 -0.86 -9.73 12.48
CA ASN A 48 -2.22 -9.39 12.92
C ASN A 48 -2.61 -7.93 12.67
N ASP A 49 -1.65 -7.04 12.33
CA ASP A 49 -1.93 -5.65 11.99
C ASP A 49 -2.89 -5.52 10.80
N ILE A 50 -2.81 -6.46 9.84
CA ILE A 50 -3.71 -6.48 8.67
C ILE A 50 -5.18 -6.74 9.01
N LYS A 51 -5.48 -7.21 10.23
CA LYS A 51 -6.84 -7.45 10.75
C LYS A 51 -7.44 -6.24 11.46
N ASN A 52 -6.78 -5.08 11.43
CA ASN A 52 -7.35 -3.86 12.02
C ASN A 52 -8.70 -3.54 11.38
N LYS A 53 -9.74 -3.35 12.21
CA LYS A 53 -11.13 -3.13 11.79
C LYS A 53 -11.35 -1.94 10.84
N ASN A 54 -10.40 -1.02 10.78
CA ASN A 54 -10.46 0.14 9.89
C ASN A 54 -9.79 -0.12 8.54
N ILE A 55 -9.13 -1.27 8.35
CA ILE A 55 -8.54 -1.69 7.06
C ILE A 55 -9.66 -2.21 6.15
N TYR A 56 -9.65 -1.75 4.90
CA TYR A 56 -10.66 -2.18 3.92
C TYR A 56 -10.41 -3.57 3.37
N TYR A 57 -9.14 -3.90 3.13
CA TYR A 57 -8.70 -5.17 2.55
C TYR A 57 -7.43 -5.63 3.26
N PRO A 58 -7.47 -6.76 4.00
CA PRO A 58 -6.32 -7.24 4.76
C PRO A 58 -5.05 -7.45 3.94
N LEU A 59 -5.18 -7.87 2.67
CA LEU A 59 -4.04 -8.14 1.79
C LEU A 59 -3.57 -6.92 0.97
N GLU A 60 -4.13 -5.72 1.21
CA GLU A 60 -3.65 -4.51 0.55
C GLU A 60 -2.18 -4.26 0.89
N GLY A 61 -1.37 -4.03 -0.15
CA GLY A 61 0.07 -3.81 -0.02
C GLY A 61 0.92 -5.08 -0.08
N TYR A 62 0.32 -6.26 0.01
CA TYR A 62 1.04 -7.53 0.10
C TYR A 62 0.93 -8.42 -1.15
N LEU A 63 0.15 -8.02 -2.15
CA LEU A 63 -0.01 -8.74 -3.42
C LEU A 63 0.97 -8.16 -4.45
N PHE A 64 2.18 -8.74 -4.54
CA PHE A 64 3.26 -8.14 -5.33
C PHE A 64 2.85 -7.86 -6.79
N PRO A 65 3.09 -6.63 -7.30
CA PRO A 65 2.76 -6.29 -8.69
C PRO A 65 3.77 -6.90 -9.66
N ASP A 66 3.33 -7.91 -10.43
CA ASP A 66 4.14 -8.60 -11.43
C ASP A 66 3.25 -9.19 -12.55
N THR A 67 3.84 -9.96 -13.45
CA THR A 67 3.14 -10.71 -14.48
C THR A 67 2.97 -12.16 -14.08
N TYR A 68 1.74 -12.57 -13.84
CA TYR A 68 1.38 -13.93 -13.45
C TYR A 68 0.70 -14.68 -14.58
N ASN A 69 1.16 -15.90 -14.85
CA ASN A 69 0.50 -16.82 -15.76
C ASN A 69 -0.54 -17.64 -14.99
N VAL A 70 -1.81 -17.45 -15.35
CA VAL A 70 -2.94 -18.15 -14.75
C VAL A 70 -3.90 -18.62 -15.86
N MET A 71 -4.58 -19.74 -15.66
CA MET A 71 -5.64 -20.22 -16.54
C MET A 71 -6.96 -19.54 -16.17
N LYS A 72 -7.95 -19.60 -17.08
CA LYS A 72 -9.28 -18.99 -16.82
C LYS A 72 -9.99 -19.61 -15.63
N ASP A 73 -9.78 -20.88 -15.37
CA ASP A 73 -10.38 -21.68 -14.30
C ASP A 73 -9.52 -21.78 -13.04
N THR A 74 -8.37 -21.06 -12.99
CA THR A 74 -7.52 -21.03 -11.78
C THR A 74 -8.31 -20.47 -10.59
N ASP A 75 -8.30 -21.23 -9.47
CA ASP A 75 -8.95 -20.79 -8.23
C ASP A 75 -8.34 -19.49 -7.69
N ILE A 76 -9.16 -18.63 -7.08
CA ILE A 76 -8.71 -17.35 -6.57
C ILE A 76 -7.66 -17.48 -5.46
N LYS A 77 -7.75 -18.51 -4.59
CA LYS A 77 -6.75 -18.74 -3.55
C LYS A 77 -5.39 -19.09 -4.14
N ASP A 78 -5.35 -19.82 -5.27
CA ASP A 78 -4.13 -20.15 -5.98
C ASP A 78 -3.48 -18.89 -6.60
N ILE A 79 -4.31 -17.98 -7.12
CA ILE A 79 -3.82 -16.70 -7.66
C ILE A 79 -3.22 -15.85 -6.52
N ILE A 80 -3.94 -15.72 -5.39
CA ILE A 80 -3.46 -14.99 -4.21
C ILE A 80 -2.16 -15.62 -3.69
N THR A 81 -2.10 -16.95 -3.60
CA THR A 81 -0.89 -17.65 -3.16
C THR A 81 0.31 -17.33 -4.06
N LYS A 82 0.15 -17.36 -5.39
CA LYS A 82 1.23 -16.98 -6.31
C LYS A 82 1.72 -15.54 -6.09
N MET A 83 0.79 -14.61 -5.81
CA MET A 83 1.17 -13.21 -5.56
C MET A 83 1.89 -13.05 -4.21
N LEU A 84 1.48 -13.79 -3.18
CA LEU A 84 2.14 -13.80 -1.87
C LEU A 84 3.49 -14.53 -1.90
N ASP A 85 3.61 -15.63 -2.65
CA ASP A 85 4.89 -16.32 -2.85
C ASP A 85 5.91 -15.40 -3.54
N GLU A 86 5.46 -14.58 -4.51
CA GLU A 86 6.34 -13.58 -5.12
C GLU A 86 6.69 -12.45 -4.13
N THR A 87 5.76 -12.04 -3.26
CA THR A 87 6.07 -11.11 -2.17
C THR A 87 7.14 -11.69 -1.26
N ASP A 88 7.03 -12.95 -0.87
CA ASP A 88 8.04 -13.63 -0.04
C ASP A 88 9.40 -13.67 -0.74
N ASN A 89 9.43 -14.06 -2.01
CA ASN A 89 10.64 -14.09 -2.84
C ASN A 89 11.35 -12.72 -2.87
N LYS A 90 10.58 -11.62 -3.07
CA LYS A 90 11.13 -10.26 -3.12
C LYS A 90 11.58 -9.75 -1.75
N LEU A 91 10.82 -10.01 -0.69
CA LEU A 91 11.08 -9.48 0.64
C LEU A 91 12.16 -10.27 1.41
N SER A 92 12.35 -11.57 1.11
CA SER A 92 13.25 -12.43 1.88
C SER A 92 14.67 -11.89 1.96
N LYS A 93 15.18 -11.25 0.91
CA LYS A 93 16.52 -10.62 0.90
C LYS A 93 16.64 -9.39 1.80
N TYR A 94 15.51 -8.80 2.21
CA TYR A 94 15.45 -7.63 3.12
C TYR A 94 14.99 -8.00 4.52
N LYS A 95 14.78 -9.28 4.82
CA LYS A 95 14.20 -9.74 6.07
C LYS A 95 14.90 -9.17 7.30
N ASP A 96 16.24 -9.21 7.31
CA ASP A 96 17.03 -8.66 8.42
C ASP A 96 16.88 -7.14 8.54
N ASN A 97 16.85 -6.42 7.40
CA ASN A 97 16.64 -4.99 7.38
C ASN A 97 15.24 -4.61 7.91
N ILE A 98 14.23 -5.39 7.55
CA ILE A 98 12.84 -5.22 8.01
C ILE A 98 12.74 -5.53 9.50
N THR A 99 13.29 -6.67 9.94
CA THR A 99 13.19 -7.12 11.35
C THR A 99 13.92 -6.18 12.31
N ASN A 100 15.03 -5.57 11.87
CA ASN A 100 15.81 -4.63 12.67
C ASN A 100 15.39 -3.17 12.47
N ASN A 101 14.32 -2.88 11.72
CA ASN A 101 13.83 -1.53 11.50
C ASN A 101 13.07 -1.01 12.73
N LYS A 102 12.98 0.33 12.87
CA LYS A 102 12.12 0.97 13.87
C LYS A 102 10.63 0.81 13.55
N LEU A 103 10.30 0.78 12.26
CA LEU A 103 8.95 0.54 11.77
C LEU A 103 8.67 -0.96 11.68
N SER A 104 7.46 -1.37 12.01
CA SER A 104 6.97 -2.73 11.75
C SER A 104 6.90 -3.00 10.24
N ILE A 105 6.85 -4.28 9.85
CA ILE A 105 6.66 -4.64 8.43
C ILE A 105 5.40 -4.00 7.85
N HIS A 106 4.30 -3.93 8.64
CA HIS A 106 3.07 -3.30 8.19
C HIS A 106 3.24 -1.80 7.95
N GLU A 107 3.95 -1.10 8.82
CA GLU A 107 4.26 0.33 8.66
C GLU A 107 5.21 0.58 7.47
N ILE A 108 6.20 -0.29 7.26
CA ILE A 108 7.10 -0.21 6.10
C ILE A 108 6.31 -0.33 4.78
N ILE A 109 5.46 -1.36 4.65
CA ILE A 109 4.64 -1.57 3.45
C ILE A 109 3.62 -0.43 3.28
N THR A 110 3.04 0.06 4.39
CA THR A 110 2.13 1.19 4.37
C THR A 110 2.83 2.44 3.82
N LEU A 111 4.00 2.80 4.35
CA LEU A 111 4.74 3.97 3.88
C LEU A 111 5.23 3.78 2.44
N ALA A 112 5.70 2.58 2.08
CA ALA A 112 6.12 2.27 0.70
C ALA A 112 4.97 2.44 -0.30
N SER A 113 3.74 2.06 0.07
CA SER A 113 2.57 2.26 -0.79
C SER A 113 2.21 3.75 -1.00
N VAL A 114 2.47 4.59 0.00
CA VAL A 114 2.30 6.04 -0.13
C VAL A 114 3.39 6.63 -1.03
N VAL A 115 4.65 6.27 -0.82
CA VAL A 115 5.78 6.70 -1.67
C VAL A 115 5.54 6.30 -3.12
N GLU A 116 5.07 5.06 -3.37
CA GLU A 116 4.76 4.56 -4.72
C GLU A 116 3.78 5.46 -5.48
N LEU A 117 2.77 5.97 -4.80
CA LEU A 117 1.69 6.75 -5.43
C LEU A 117 1.97 8.26 -5.48
N GLU A 118 2.90 8.75 -4.67
CA GLU A 118 3.29 10.18 -4.66
C GLU A 118 4.41 10.50 -5.63
N VAL A 119 5.22 9.51 -6.02
CA VAL A 119 6.47 9.75 -6.75
C VAL A 119 6.45 9.07 -8.11
N ALA A 120 6.37 9.85 -9.17
CA ALA A 120 6.41 9.34 -10.54
C ALA A 120 7.81 8.89 -10.98
N ASN A 121 8.87 9.60 -10.52
CA ASN A 121 10.26 9.28 -10.84
C ASN A 121 10.87 8.39 -9.77
N LYS A 122 11.33 7.19 -10.16
CA LYS A 122 11.91 6.20 -9.23
C LYS A 122 13.13 6.74 -8.46
N ASP A 123 13.90 7.66 -9.04
CA ASP A 123 15.09 8.21 -8.41
C ASP A 123 14.79 9.09 -7.20
N ASP A 124 13.60 9.70 -7.14
CA ASP A 124 13.19 10.60 -6.07
C ASP A 124 12.58 9.86 -4.86
N ARG A 125 12.30 8.55 -4.99
CA ARG A 125 11.60 7.76 -3.94
C ARG A 125 12.32 7.79 -2.60
N LYS A 126 13.66 7.68 -2.60
CA LYS A 126 14.46 7.71 -1.35
C LYS A 126 14.38 9.06 -0.65
N SER A 127 14.39 10.14 -1.42
CA SER A 127 14.26 11.49 -0.89
C SER A 127 12.88 11.72 -0.29
N VAL A 128 11.82 11.33 -1.02
CA VAL A 128 10.43 11.46 -0.53
C VAL A 128 10.16 10.55 0.68
N ALA A 129 10.70 9.33 0.69
CA ALA A 129 10.64 8.46 1.87
C ALA A 129 11.28 9.14 3.09
N GLY A 130 12.45 9.79 2.91
CA GLY A 130 13.11 10.58 3.96
C GLY A 130 12.25 11.73 4.47
N ILE A 131 11.54 12.45 3.57
CA ILE A 131 10.61 13.53 3.94
C ILE A 131 9.47 12.98 4.81
N PHE A 132 8.83 11.89 4.41
CA PHE A 132 7.75 11.29 5.20
C PHE A 132 8.23 10.80 6.57
N LEU A 133 9.42 10.18 6.64
CA LEU A 133 10.01 9.76 7.92
C LEU A 133 10.32 10.96 8.83
N ASN A 134 10.85 12.05 8.28
CA ASN A 134 11.04 13.30 9.03
C ASN A 134 9.71 13.84 9.59
N ARG A 135 8.62 13.74 8.82
CA ARG A 135 7.28 14.15 9.28
C ARG A 135 6.77 13.26 10.40
N LEU A 136 6.95 11.94 10.30
CA LEU A 136 6.55 10.98 11.34
C LEU A 136 7.26 11.26 12.69
N ASP A 137 8.52 11.66 12.65
CA ASP A 137 9.30 12.01 13.85
C ASP A 137 9.06 13.45 14.33
N SER A 138 8.33 14.26 13.55
CA SER A 138 8.16 15.69 13.83
C SER A 138 6.98 15.97 14.78
N LYS A 139 7.23 16.85 15.76
CA LYS A 139 6.17 17.43 16.58
C LYS A 139 5.37 18.54 15.86
N TYR A 140 5.98 19.16 14.83
CA TYR A 140 5.40 20.28 14.10
C TYR A 140 4.59 19.82 12.87
N PHE A 141 4.92 18.67 12.29
CA PHE A 141 4.27 18.08 11.11
C PHE A 141 3.78 16.67 11.41
N PRO A 142 2.79 16.49 12.29
CA PRO A 142 2.44 15.17 12.82
C PRO A 142 1.62 14.31 11.82
N THR A 143 1.29 14.86 10.65
CA THR A 143 0.50 14.18 9.61
C THR A 143 1.31 14.00 8.33
N LEU A 144 1.11 12.91 7.61
CA LEU A 144 1.75 12.72 6.30
C LEU A 144 1.30 13.77 5.28
N GLY A 145 0.01 14.12 5.27
CA GLY A 145 -0.54 15.12 4.36
C GLY A 145 -0.58 14.67 2.90
N SER A 146 -0.68 13.35 2.64
CA SER A 146 -0.73 12.77 1.30
C SER A 146 -2.15 12.74 0.76
N ASP A 147 -2.37 13.28 -0.45
CA ASP A 147 -3.67 13.23 -1.14
C ASP A 147 -4.02 11.79 -1.54
N ALA A 148 -3.03 10.97 -1.92
CA ALA A 148 -3.22 9.58 -2.30
C ALA A 148 -3.96 8.79 -1.20
N THR A 149 -3.63 9.03 0.07
CA THR A 149 -4.30 8.39 1.21
C THR A 149 -5.76 8.80 1.34
N SER A 150 -6.10 10.06 1.05
CA SER A 150 -7.48 10.57 1.07
C SER A 150 -8.29 10.00 -0.08
N TYR A 151 -7.74 9.94 -1.30
CA TYR A 151 -8.37 9.29 -2.45
C TYR A 151 -8.67 7.81 -2.20
N TYR A 152 -7.69 7.07 -1.67
CA TYR A 152 -7.90 5.67 -1.32
C TYR A 152 -8.98 5.50 -0.26
N GLY A 153 -8.95 6.33 0.78
CA GLY A 153 -9.94 6.33 1.85
C GLY A 153 -11.36 6.64 1.37
N ALA A 154 -11.50 7.56 0.41
CA ALA A 154 -12.78 7.87 -0.25
C ALA A 154 -13.17 6.81 -1.31
N LYS A 155 -12.35 5.77 -1.52
CA LYS A 155 -12.54 4.72 -2.54
C LYS A 155 -12.59 5.26 -3.98
N ILE A 156 -11.91 6.35 -4.24
CA ILE A 156 -11.76 6.95 -5.57
C ILE A 156 -10.50 6.35 -6.22
N ASP A 157 -10.67 5.53 -7.26
CA ASP A 157 -9.56 4.88 -7.98
C ASP A 157 -9.08 5.71 -9.18
N ASP A 158 -9.93 6.54 -9.76
CA ASP A 158 -9.61 7.40 -10.89
C ASP A 158 -9.52 8.88 -10.45
N TRP A 159 -8.31 9.31 -10.18
CA TRP A 159 -8.01 10.69 -9.74
C TRP A 159 -8.04 11.71 -10.88
N SER A 160 -8.01 11.23 -12.12
CA SER A 160 -8.02 12.10 -13.30
C SER A 160 -9.40 12.71 -13.56
N THR A 161 -10.45 11.94 -13.27
CA THR A 161 -11.85 12.32 -13.51
C THR A 161 -12.60 12.68 -12.25
N ASN A 162 -12.18 12.16 -11.09
CA ASN A 162 -12.85 12.38 -9.82
C ASN A 162 -11.95 13.16 -8.85
N ARG A 163 -12.46 14.28 -8.35
CA ARG A 163 -11.78 15.10 -7.35
C ARG A 163 -12.34 14.87 -5.96
N LEU A 164 -11.45 14.91 -4.96
CA LEU A 164 -11.85 14.92 -3.56
C LEU A 164 -12.72 16.15 -3.28
N THR A 165 -13.85 15.93 -2.64
CA THR A 165 -14.69 17.02 -2.09
C THR A 165 -14.07 17.58 -0.81
N SER A 166 -14.51 18.78 -0.40
CA SER A 166 -14.11 19.35 0.89
C SER A 166 -14.52 18.47 2.07
N VAL A 167 -15.61 17.71 1.95
CA VAL A 167 -16.08 16.77 2.98
C VAL A 167 -15.09 15.61 3.12
N GLU A 168 -14.69 14.98 2.02
CA GLU A 168 -13.74 13.86 2.02
C GLU A 168 -12.35 14.29 2.49
N LEU A 169 -11.88 15.49 2.09
CA LEU A 169 -10.61 16.03 2.54
C LEU A 169 -10.56 16.27 4.06
N ASN A 170 -11.69 16.63 4.67
CA ASN A 170 -11.79 16.92 6.10
C ASN A 170 -12.36 15.76 6.92
N ASP A 171 -12.65 14.61 6.31
CA ASP A 171 -13.16 13.45 7.03
C ASP A 171 -12.09 12.82 7.92
N CYS A 172 -12.15 13.15 9.20
CA CYS A 172 -11.25 12.60 10.22
C CYS A 172 -11.70 11.23 10.77
N SER A 173 -12.90 10.78 10.44
CA SER A 173 -13.36 9.43 10.79
C SER A 173 -12.66 8.38 9.94
N ASN A 174 -12.30 8.73 8.72
CA ASN A 174 -11.56 7.89 7.80
C ASN A 174 -10.08 7.78 8.22
N LYS A 175 -9.65 6.58 8.65
CA LYS A 175 -8.30 6.33 9.16
C LYS A 175 -7.23 6.22 8.07
N TYR A 176 -7.61 6.25 6.81
CA TYR A 176 -6.66 6.44 5.70
C TYR A 176 -6.33 7.91 5.45
N ASN A 177 -7.23 8.85 5.79
CA ASN A 177 -7.05 10.27 5.50
C ASN A 177 -5.94 10.91 6.34
N THR A 178 -4.73 11.03 5.79
CA THR A 178 -3.59 11.67 6.46
C THR A 178 -3.55 13.19 6.30
N ARG A 179 -4.52 13.82 5.62
CA ARG A 179 -4.68 15.28 5.60
C ARG A 179 -5.43 15.80 6.80
N CYS A 180 -6.24 14.96 7.45
CA CYS A 180 -6.89 15.32 8.69
C CYS A 180 -5.87 15.52 9.82
N ALA A 181 -5.90 16.68 10.48
CA ALA A 181 -4.97 17.03 11.56
C ALA A 181 -5.04 16.08 12.79
N TYR A 182 -6.15 15.35 12.94
CA TYR A 182 -6.35 14.39 14.03
C TYR A 182 -5.84 12.98 13.70
N ASN A 183 -5.62 12.65 12.43
CA ASN A 183 -5.04 11.39 11.99
C ASN A 183 -3.53 11.54 11.87
N LYS A 184 -2.85 11.46 13.01
CA LYS A 184 -1.37 11.60 13.10
C LYS A 184 -0.70 10.33 12.61
N GLY A 185 0.50 10.49 12.06
CA GLY A 185 1.33 9.37 11.63
C GLY A 185 0.93 8.78 10.29
N LEU A 186 1.13 7.47 10.15
CA LEU A 186 0.78 6.70 8.96
C LEU A 186 -0.75 6.51 8.85
N PRO A 187 -1.27 6.28 7.63
CA PRO A 187 -2.62 5.74 7.47
C PRO A 187 -2.71 4.36 8.14
N VAL A 188 -3.93 3.89 8.37
CA VAL A 188 -4.20 2.62 9.08
C VAL A 188 -3.61 1.39 8.38
N GLY A 189 -3.30 1.47 7.11
CA GLY A 189 -2.70 0.41 6.31
C GLY A 189 -2.34 0.88 4.91
N PRO A 190 -1.78 -0.01 4.08
CA PRO A 190 -1.38 0.30 2.72
C PRO A 190 -2.54 0.78 1.84
N ILE A 191 -2.22 1.57 0.82
CA ILE A 191 -3.18 2.17 -0.11
C ILE A 191 -3.02 1.67 -1.55
N GLY A 192 -2.15 0.69 -1.73
CA GLY A 192 -1.84 0.00 -2.99
C GLY A 192 -0.67 -0.94 -2.79
N ASN A 193 -0.35 -1.73 -3.80
CA ASN A 193 0.73 -2.71 -3.75
C ASN A 193 2.02 -2.08 -4.30
N PRO A 194 3.02 -1.80 -3.43
CA PRO A 194 4.22 -1.08 -3.83
C PRO A 194 5.17 -1.97 -4.65
N SER A 195 6.01 -1.33 -5.45
CA SER A 195 7.19 -1.95 -6.05
C SER A 195 8.26 -2.23 -5.01
N ILE A 196 9.25 -3.05 -5.38
CA ILE A 196 10.39 -3.31 -4.50
C ILE A 196 11.22 -2.05 -4.28
N GLU A 197 11.31 -1.18 -5.28
CA GLU A 197 12.07 0.07 -5.20
C GLU A 197 11.46 1.04 -4.17
N SER A 198 10.14 1.08 -4.03
CA SER A 198 9.49 1.88 -2.98
C SER A 198 9.72 1.30 -1.59
N ILE A 199 9.76 -0.03 -1.45
CA ILE A 199 10.09 -0.70 -0.19
C ILE A 199 11.57 -0.43 0.17
N GLU A 200 12.49 -0.55 -0.80
CA GLU A 200 13.90 -0.21 -0.62
C GLU A 200 14.11 1.25 -0.23
N ALA A 201 13.33 2.16 -0.80
CA ALA A 201 13.39 3.58 -0.46
C ALA A 201 13.02 3.86 1.00
N VAL A 202 12.04 3.13 1.54
CA VAL A 202 11.66 3.23 2.96
C VAL A 202 12.71 2.60 3.87
N LEU A 203 13.30 1.46 3.45
CA LEU A 203 14.34 0.78 4.24
C LEU A 203 15.66 1.55 4.24
N ASN A 204 15.98 2.27 3.16
CA ASN A 204 17.22 3.02 2.96
C ASN A 204 16.93 4.44 2.46
N PRO A 205 16.26 5.28 3.26
CA PRO A 205 15.88 6.62 2.87
C PRO A 205 17.09 7.53 2.72
N GLU A 206 16.97 8.54 1.88
CA GLU A 206 17.94 9.64 1.84
C GLU A 206 17.85 10.46 3.13
N LYS A 207 19.01 10.79 3.72
CA LYS A 207 19.08 11.59 4.95
C LYS A 207 19.17 13.07 4.61
N HIS A 208 18.17 13.82 5.00
CA HIS A 208 18.09 15.29 4.86
C HIS A 208 17.11 15.85 5.92
N ASN A 209 16.98 17.18 5.97
CA ASN A 209 16.09 17.86 6.91
C ASN A 209 14.86 18.48 6.21
N TYR A 210 14.43 17.92 5.07
CA TYR A 210 13.26 18.41 4.35
C TYR A 210 11.97 17.84 4.94
N TYR A 211 10.89 18.63 4.86
CA TYR A 211 9.53 18.27 5.30
C TYR A 211 8.51 18.40 4.16
N TYR A 212 8.94 18.93 3.00
CA TYR A 212 8.10 19.16 1.82
C TYR A 212 8.85 18.76 0.56
N PHE A 213 8.11 18.37 -0.44
CA PHE A 213 8.58 18.19 -1.82
C PHE A 213 7.55 18.81 -2.77
N VAL A 214 7.98 19.13 -3.96
CA VAL A 214 7.15 19.64 -5.04
C VAL A 214 7.57 18.87 -6.30
N ASN A 215 6.62 18.22 -6.94
CA ASN A 215 6.84 17.66 -8.25
C ASN A 215 6.73 18.79 -9.28
N ASP A 216 7.69 18.88 -10.21
CA ASP A 216 7.55 19.78 -11.35
C ASP A 216 6.46 19.24 -12.31
N CYS A 217 5.97 20.13 -13.23
CA CYS A 217 4.93 19.73 -14.21
C CYS A 217 5.41 18.66 -15.20
N LYS A 218 6.67 18.22 -15.12
CA LYS A 218 7.30 17.18 -15.94
C LYS A 218 7.54 15.88 -15.17
N GLY A 219 7.09 15.80 -13.92
CA GLY A 219 7.24 14.62 -13.06
C GLY A 219 8.66 14.43 -12.51
N LYS A 220 9.41 15.55 -12.38
CA LYS A 220 10.73 15.58 -11.71
C LYS A 220 10.62 16.28 -10.37
#